data_5e17f4769edd2e54875943645375a8c0
#
_entry.id   5e17f4769edd2e54875943645375a8c0
#
_cell.length_a   1.000
_cell.length_b   1.000
_cell.length_c   1.000
_cell.angle_alpha   90.00
_cell.angle_beta   90.00
_cell.angle_gamma   90.00
#
_symmetry.space_group_name_H-M   'P 1'
#
loop_
_entity.id
_entity.type
_entity.pdbx_description
1 polymer ?
#
loop_
_entity_poly.entity_id
_entity_poly.type
_entity_poly.pdbx_seq_one_letter_code
_entity_poly.pdbx_strand_id
1 'polypeptide(L)'
;MIDRRRVEVCRALMSEPRLLLLDEPSAGMTHDETRELMDDILATKARLPGLSVVLIEHEMGVIQRVTDRCIVLNFGEKICEGTYAQVAADESVQEAYLGSD
;
A
#
# COMPACT_ATOMS: atom_id res chain seq x y z
N MET A 1 -0.85 -7.42 -22.03
CA MET A 1 -0.05 -6.17 -22.06
C MET A 1 0.49 -5.88 -20.66
N ILE A 2 1.75 -5.53 -20.56
CA ILE A 2 2.35 -5.23 -19.27
C ILE A 2 1.91 -3.84 -18.82
N ASP A 3 1.43 -3.74 -17.59
CA ASP A 3 1.05 -2.46 -17.02
C ASP A 3 2.29 -1.59 -16.80
N ARG A 4 2.18 -0.33 -17.18
CA ARG A 4 3.28 0.61 -17.12
C ARG A 4 3.79 0.82 -15.70
N ARG A 5 2.89 0.89 -14.72
CA ARG A 5 3.28 1.07 -13.31
C ARG A 5 4.04 -0.12 -12.79
N ARG A 6 3.64 -1.30 -13.21
CA ARG A 6 4.31 -2.53 -12.81
C ARG A 6 5.74 -2.53 -13.35
N VAL A 7 5.94 -2.06 -14.57
CA VAL A 7 7.28 -1.91 -15.15
C VAL A 7 8.10 -0.91 -14.35
N GLU A 8 7.51 0.21 -13.97
CA GLU A 8 8.19 1.23 -13.18
C GLU A 8 8.62 0.70 -11.81
N VAL A 9 7.74 -0.06 -11.14
CA VAL A 9 8.08 -0.68 -9.86
C VAL A 9 9.24 -1.66 -10.05
N CYS A 10 9.17 -2.51 -11.06
CA CYS A 10 10.24 -3.47 -11.32
C CYS A 10 11.57 -2.78 -11.61
N ARG A 11 11.54 -1.69 -12.35
CA ARG A 11 12.74 -0.92 -12.65
C ARG A 11 13.35 -0.33 -11.38
N ALA A 12 12.52 0.24 -10.50
CA ALA A 12 12.99 0.77 -9.24
C ALA A 12 13.66 -0.31 -8.40
N LEU A 13 13.11 -1.52 -8.42
CA LEU A 13 13.64 -2.63 -7.65
C LEU A 13 14.96 -3.17 -8.19
N MET A 14 15.27 -2.94 -9.45
CA MET A 14 16.54 -3.39 -10.03
C MET A 14 17.74 -2.71 -9.41
N SER A 15 17.58 -1.55 -8.82
CA SER A 15 18.68 -0.86 -8.14
C SER A 15 18.90 -1.36 -6.70
N GLU A 16 18.14 -2.34 -6.27
CA GLU A 16 18.19 -2.90 -4.91
C GLU A 16 18.11 -1.83 -3.83
N PRO A 17 17.02 -1.04 -3.81
CA PRO A 17 16.89 0.07 -2.86
C PRO A 17 16.68 -0.44 -1.45
N ARG A 18 16.97 0.41 -0.47
CA ARG A 18 16.62 0.16 0.92
C ARG A 18 15.24 0.72 1.26
N LEU A 19 14.78 1.66 0.47
CA LEU A 19 13.48 2.30 0.65
C LEU A 19 12.80 2.44 -0.69
N LEU A 20 11.57 1.97 -0.79
CA LEU A 20 10.75 2.10 -1.97
C LEU A 20 9.50 2.90 -1.60
N LEU A 21 9.25 3.97 -2.34
CA LEU A 21 8.06 4.80 -2.14
C LEU A 21 7.09 4.58 -3.29
N LEU A 22 5.87 4.19 -2.96
CA LEU A 22 4.82 3.95 -3.95
C LEU A 22 3.62 4.82 -3.63
N ASP A 23 3.25 5.68 -4.57
CA ASP A 23 2.13 6.61 -4.41
C ASP A 23 0.95 6.14 -5.26
N GLU A 24 -0.07 5.64 -4.60
CA GLU A 24 -1.29 5.10 -5.21
C GLU A 24 -0.99 4.19 -6.40
N PRO A 25 -0.17 3.16 -6.21
CA PRO A 25 0.26 2.33 -7.34
C PRO A 25 -0.88 1.54 -7.98
N SER A 26 -1.99 1.34 -7.30
CA SER A 26 -3.12 0.59 -7.84
C SER A 26 -4.11 1.46 -8.61
N ALA A 27 -3.91 2.78 -8.65
CA ALA A 27 -4.85 3.67 -9.31
C ALA A 27 -5.00 3.33 -10.80
N GLY A 28 -6.24 3.14 -11.24
CA GLY A 28 -6.52 2.80 -12.62
C GLY A 28 -6.30 1.35 -13.01
N MET A 29 -5.92 0.51 -12.07
CA MET A 29 -5.73 -0.92 -12.32
C MET A 29 -7.02 -1.71 -12.12
N THR A 30 -7.16 -2.82 -12.86
CA THR A 30 -8.21 -3.79 -12.59
C THR A 30 -7.87 -4.54 -11.30
N HIS A 31 -8.85 -5.30 -10.78
CA HIS A 31 -8.61 -6.13 -9.60
C HIS A 31 -7.47 -7.14 -9.83
N ASP A 32 -7.43 -7.74 -11.01
CA ASP A 32 -6.39 -8.71 -11.32
C ASP A 32 -5.01 -8.07 -11.40
N GLU A 33 -4.93 -6.89 -12.02
CA GLU A 33 -3.67 -6.16 -12.11
C GLU A 33 -3.18 -5.74 -10.71
N THR A 34 -4.10 -5.28 -9.89
CA THR A 34 -3.77 -4.89 -8.51
C THR A 34 -3.26 -6.08 -7.71
N ARG A 35 -3.91 -7.24 -7.87
CA ARG A 35 -3.48 -8.46 -7.19
C ARG A 35 -2.07 -8.85 -7.60
N GLU A 36 -1.76 -8.79 -8.89
CA GLU A 36 -0.43 -9.10 -9.40
C GLU A 36 0.62 -8.13 -8.85
N LEU A 37 0.28 -6.85 -8.77
CA LEU A 37 1.19 -5.85 -8.20
C LEU A 37 1.46 -6.15 -6.73
N MET A 38 0.44 -6.49 -5.97
CA MET A 38 0.61 -6.83 -4.56
C MET A 38 1.48 -8.09 -4.39
N ASP A 39 1.27 -9.08 -5.24
CA ASP A 39 2.10 -10.28 -5.23
C ASP A 39 3.57 -9.94 -5.48
N ASP A 40 3.83 -9.06 -6.44
CA ASP A 40 5.18 -8.62 -6.76
C ASP A 40 5.83 -7.89 -5.57
N ILE A 41 5.07 -7.03 -4.91
CA ILE A 41 5.57 -6.29 -3.74
C ILE A 41 5.92 -7.25 -2.62
N LEU A 42 5.03 -8.19 -2.32
CA LEU A 42 5.26 -9.16 -1.25
C LEU A 42 6.45 -10.08 -1.55
N ALA A 43 6.56 -10.53 -2.80
CA ALA A 43 7.67 -11.38 -3.21
C ALA A 43 9.00 -10.64 -3.09
N THR A 44 9.01 -9.37 -3.46
CA THR A 44 10.20 -8.54 -3.38
C THR A 44 10.62 -8.30 -1.94
N LYS A 45 9.67 -8.00 -1.06
CA LYS A 45 9.96 -7.84 0.36
C LYS A 45 10.57 -9.11 0.95
N ALA A 46 10.10 -10.28 0.51
CA ALA A 46 10.63 -11.54 0.98
C ALA A 46 12.07 -11.76 0.52
N ARG A 47 12.41 -11.32 -0.69
CA ARG A 47 13.76 -11.48 -1.23
C ARG A 47 14.75 -10.46 -0.72
N LEU A 48 14.27 -9.26 -0.35
CA LEU A 48 15.11 -8.15 0.08
C LEU A 48 14.74 -7.78 1.52
N PRO A 49 15.21 -8.51 2.52
CA PRO A 49 14.78 -8.28 3.90
C PRO A 49 15.16 -6.90 4.45
N GLY A 50 16.12 -6.23 3.83
CA GLY A 50 16.47 -4.85 4.23
C GLY A 50 15.63 -3.77 3.58
N LEU A 51 14.67 -4.15 2.72
CA LEU A 51 13.83 -3.19 2.02
C LEU A 51 12.67 -2.72 2.89
N SER A 52 12.52 -1.42 3.00
CA SER A 52 11.32 -0.80 3.59
C SER A 52 10.46 -0.24 2.46
N VAL A 53 9.16 -0.47 2.53
CA VAL A 53 8.23 0.04 1.53
C VAL A 53 7.26 1.00 2.21
N VAL A 54 7.15 2.22 1.67
CA VAL A 54 6.13 3.17 2.09
C VAL A 54 5.11 3.26 0.95
N LEU A 55 3.88 2.96 1.29
CA LEU A 55 2.79 2.86 0.33
C LEU A 55 1.72 3.88 0.68
N ILE A 56 1.35 4.74 -0.27
CA ILE A 56 0.23 5.66 -0.11
C ILE A 56 -0.93 5.07 -0.89
N GLU A 57 -2.01 4.73 -0.20
CA GLU A 57 -3.18 4.08 -0.80
C GLU A 57 -4.45 4.45 -0.07
N HIS A 58 -5.56 4.32 -0.77
CA HIS A 58 -6.87 4.44 -0.17
C HIS A 58 -7.71 3.16 -0.34
N GLU A 59 -7.19 2.17 -1.06
CA GLU A 59 -7.86 0.89 -1.24
C GLU A 59 -7.57 -0.01 -0.05
N MET A 60 -8.59 -0.26 0.77
CA MET A 60 -8.41 -1.03 2.01
C MET A 60 -7.89 -2.43 1.77
N GLY A 61 -8.31 -3.08 0.68
CA GLY A 61 -7.83 -4.41 0.35
C GLY A 61 -6.33 -4.47 0.11
N VAL A 62 -5.78 -3.44 -0.55
CA VAL A 62 -4.35 -3.34 -0.77
C VAL A 62 -3.62 -3.16 0.55
N ILE A 63 -4.10 -2.21 1.36
CA ILE A 63 -3.48 -1.89 2.63
C ILE A 63 -3.45 -3.11 3.55
N GLN A 64 -4.58 -3.81 3.65
CA GLN A 64 -4.69 -5.00 4.49
C GLN A 64 -3.67 -6.07 4.10
N ARG A 65 -3.47 -6.25 2.81
CA ARG A 65 -2.66 -7.34 2.31
C ARG A 65 -1.16 -7.09 2.42
N VAL A 66 -0.71 -5.86 2.19
CA VAL A 66 0.73 -5.61 2.00
C VAL A 66 1.38 -4.83 3.12
N THR A 67 0.62 -4.29 4.08
CA THR A 67 1.22 -3.43 5.10
C THR A 67 1.43 -4.16 6.43
N ASP A 68 2.48 -3.75 7.12
CA ASP A 68 2.75 -4.17 8.49
C ASP A 68 2.24 -3.12 9.48
N ARG A 69 2.25 -1.87 9.06
CA ARG A 69 1.84 -0.77 9.92
C ARG A 69 1.21 0.32 9.06
N CYS A 70 0.16 0.94 9.58
CA CYS A 70 -0.60 1.96 8.87
C CYS A 70 -0.59 3.27 9.64
N ILE A 71 -0.50 4.35 8.90
CA ILE A 71 -0.71 5.70 9.44
C ILE A 71 -1.87 6.28 8.64
N VAL A 72 -2.91 6.70 9.33
CA VAL A 72 -4.10 7.23 8.68
C VAL A 72 -4.14 8.75 8.79
N LEU A 73 -4.30 9.40 7.64
CA LEU A 73 -4.38 10.85 7.55
C LEU A 73 -5.77 11.27 7.12
N ASN A 74 -6.24 12.37 7.68
CA ASN A 74 -7.50 12.99 7.28
C ASN A 74 -7.29 14.49 7.27
N PHE A 75 -7.49 15.12 6.11
CA PHE A 75 -7.22 16.54 5.92
C PHE A 75 -5.82 16.93 6.36
N GLY A 76 -4.83 16.09 6.05
CA GLY A 76 -3.44 16.37 6.38
C GLY A 76 -3.03 16.09 7.82
N GLU A 77 -3.95 15.62 8.66
CA GLU A 77 -3.65 15.32 10.05
C GLU A 77 -3.64 13.83 10.31
N LYS A 78 -2.69 13.39 11.12
CA LYS A 78 -2.65 11.98 11.53
C LYS A 78 -3.76 11.74 12.55
N ILE A 79 -4.67 10.83 12.25
CA ILE A 79 -5.79 10.51 13.14
C ILE A 79 -5.65 9.15 13.80
N CYS A 80 -4.81 8.28 13.26
CA CYS A 80 -4.64 6.94 13.81
C CYS A 80 -3.36 6.32 13.29
N GLU A 81 -2.78 5.43 14.07
CA GLU A 81 -1.59 4.68 13.67
C GLU A 81 -1.60 3.33 14.35
N GLY A 82 -1.21 2.27 13.63
CA GLY A 82 -1.16 0.92 14.15
C GLY A 82 -1.17 -0.11 13.04
N THR A 83 -1.47 -1.35 13.39
CA THR A 83 -1.68 -2.40 12.40
C THR A 83 -2.96 -2.11 11.63
N TYR A 84 -3.15 -2.78 10.50
CA TYR A 84 -4.40 -2.64 9.74
C TYR A 84 -5.61 -2.93 10.62
N ALA A 85 -5.56 -4.01 11.41
CA ALA A 85 -6.67 -4.38 12.28
C ALA A 85 -6.99 -3.28 13.29
N GLN A 86 -5.96 -2.65 13.85
CA GLN A 86 -6.15 -1.57 14.80
C GLN A 86 -6.76 -0.33 14.16
N VAL A 87 -6.24 0.08 13.00
CA VAL A 87 -6.76 1.28 12.35
C VAL A 87 -8.15 1.05 11.76
N ALA A 88 -8.43 -0.15 11.27
CA ALA A 88 -9.75 -0.47 10.73
C ALA A 88 -10.83 -0.47 11.81
N ALA A 89 -10.45 -0.77 13.04
CA ALA A 89 -11.38 -0.76 14.18
C ALA A 89 -11.55 0.62 14.80
N ASP A 90 -10.72 1.58 14.44
CA ASP A 90 -10.76 2.92 15.01
C ASP A 90 -11.97 3.68 14.50
N GLU A 91 -12.70 4.29 15.44
CA GLU A 91 -13.94 4.97 15.13
C GLU A 91 -13.75 6.17 14.19
N SER A 92 -12.71 6.94 14.41
CA SER A 92 -12.44 8.10 13.54
C SER A 92 -12.04 7.67 12.13
N VAL A 93 -11.37 6.54 11.98
CA VAL A 93 -11.03 5.99 10.67
C VAL A 93 -12.29 5.52 9.96
N GLN A 94 -13.18 4.84 10.67
CA GLN A 94 -14.44 4.39 10.08
C GLN A 94 -15.27 5.56 9.59
N GLU A 95 -15.34 6.63 10.35
CA GLU A 95 -16.06 7.81 9.92
C GLU A 95 -15.44 8.48 8.69
N ALA A 96 -14.11 8.53 8.63
CA ALA A 96 -13.42 9.21 7.54
C ALA A 96 -13.39 8.39 6.25
N TYR A 97 -13.32 7.07 6.34
CA TYR A 97 -13.03 6.22 5.18
C TYR A 97 -14.01 5.08 4.93
N LEU A 98 -14.65 4.54 5.94
CA LEU A 98 -15.36 3.28 5.80
C LEU A 98 -16.85 3.36 6.00
N GLY A 99 -17.36 4.33 6.62
CA GLY A 99 -18.69 4.17 7.06
C GLY A 99 -19.64 5.22 6.90
N SER A 100 -19.21 6.16 6.26
CA SER A 100 -20.02 7.28 6.37
C SER A 100 -21.19 7.29 5.52
N ASP A 101 -21.45 6.53 4.63
CA ASP A 101 -22.58 6.67 3.79
C ASP A 101 -23.79 6.10 4.07
#